data_d9e808eae6d41c5ed9a694cd10906900
#
_entry.id   d9e808eae6d41c5ed9a694cd10906900
#
_cell.length_a   1.000
_cell.length_b   1.000
_cell.length_c   1.000
_cell.angle_alpha   90.00
_cell.angle_beta   90.00
_cell.angle_gamma   90.00
#
_symmetry.space_group_name_H-M   'P 1'
#
loop_
_entity.id
_entity.type
_entity.pdbx_description
1 polymer ?
#
loop_
_entity_poly.entity_id
_entity_poly.type
_entity_poly.pdbx_seq_one_letter_code
_entity_poly.pdbx_strand_id
1 'polypeptide(L)'
;MISQASIKSLSDILDLESSNFVRYIQEVAKLRPSRSGDAEAIALFEELYQDSSSNITELSALLADHAAVFPQVSWDMDSARYNFLRPVFLLAPLTDSFRDDIGRLDQLAERIVEAGWEEAQQAVDRLRGQKSAALERIESLAQKLGGLESDPPERSGSSASRW
;
A
#
# COMPACT_ATOMS: atom_id res chain seq x y z
N MET A 1 16.64 21.46 -18.59
CA MET A 1 16.53 20.13 -19.25
C MET A 1 16.41 19.10 -18.16
N ILE A 2 15.38 18.28 -18.20
CA ILE A 2 15.12 17.23 -17.22
C ILE A 2 16.19 16.13 -17.37
N SER A 3 16.81 15.71 -16.26
CA SER A 3 17.89 14.73 -16.30
C SER A 3 17.35 13.30 -16.45
N GLN A 4 18.15 12.42 -17.06
CA GLN A 4 17.81 10.99 -17.12
C GLN A 4 17.70 10.36 -15.72
N ALA A 5 18.44 10.87 -14.76
CA ALA A 5 18.39 10.39 -13.38
C ALA A 5 17.04 10.73 -12.72
N SER A 6 16.48 11.92 -12.98
CA SER A 6 15.16 12.29 -12.45
C SER A 6 14.02 11.54 -13.14
N ILE A 7 14.13 11.32 -14.46
CA ILE A 7 13.17 10.49 -15.21
C ILE A 7 13.17 9.07 -14.62
N LYS A 8 14.35 8.50 -14.38
CA LYS A 8 14.48 7.18 -13.76
C LYS A 8 13.88 7.16 -12.33
N SER A 9 14.15 8.18 -11.52
CA SER A 9 13.61 8.24 -10.15
C SER A 9 12.09 8.33 -10.16
N LEU A 10 11.49 9.10 -11.07
CA LEU A 10 10.04 9.17 -11.19
C LEU A 10 9.45 7.85 -11.72
N SER A 11 10.16 7.16 -12.62
CA SER A 11 9.78 5.81 -13.07
C SER A 11 9.83 4.80 -11.93
N ASP A 12 10.86 4.86 -11.08
CA ASP A 12 10.98 4.00 -9.90
C ASP A 12 9.84 4.26 -8.89
N ILE A 13 9.40 5.52 -8.74
CA ILE A 13 8.23 5.88 -7.93
C ILE A 13 6.94 5.31 -8.54
N LEU A 14 6.78 5.39 -9.86
CA LEU A 14 5.65 4.78 -10.55
C LEU A 14 5.61 3.26 -10.35
N ASP A 15 6.76 2.59 -10.42
CA ASP A 15 6.86 1.15 -10.17
C ASP A 15 6.50 0.81 -8.72
N LEU A 16 6.97 1.61 -7.76
CA LEU A 16 6.63 1.48 -6.34
C LEU A 16 5.11 1.60 -6.12
N GLU A 17 4.48 2.61 -6.72
CA GLU A 17 3.03 2.83 -6.59
C GLU A 17 2.22 1.72 -7.29
N SER A 18 2.69 1.23 -8.42
CA SER A 18 2.05 0.15 -9.17
C SER A 18 2.16 -1.21 -8.50
N SER A 19 3.14 -1.40 -7.62
CA SER A 19 3.44 -2.65 -6.92
C SER A 19 3.14 -2.59 -5.42
N ASN A 20 2.41 -1.57 -4.94
CA ASN A 20 2.14 -1.42 -3.52
C ASN A 20 1.20 -2.51 -2.99
N PHE A 21 1.21 -2.72 -1.68
CA PHE A 21 0.49 -3.81 -1.04
C PHE A 21 -1.05 -3.67 -1.15
N VAL A 22 -1.56 -2.44 -1.21
CA VAL A 22 -2.99 -2.19 -1.44
C VAL A 22 -3.45 -2.77 -2.77
N ARG A 23 -2.65 -2.60 -3.82
CA ARG A 23 -2.95 -3.15 -5.14
C ARG A 23 -2.92 -4.66 -5.13
N TYR A 24 -1.94 -5.25 -4.44
CA TYR A 24 -1.90 -6.69 -4.23
C TYR A 24 -3.18 -7.20 -3.56
N ILE A 25 -3.60 -6.56 -2.48
CA ILE A 25 -4.82 -6.93 -1.75
C ILE A 25 -6.05 -6.88 -2.67
N GLN A 26 -6.22 -5.83 -3.45
CA GLN A 26 -7.40 -5.64 -4.28
C GLN A 26 -7.39 -6.48 -5.57
N GLU A 27 -6.23 -6.68 -6.16
CA GLU A 27 -6.12 -7.37 -7.46
C GLU A 27 -5.95 -8.89 -7.33
N VAL A 28 -5.34 -9.35 -6.25
CA VAL A 28 -4.98 -10.76 -6.05
C VAL A 28 -5.74 -11.41 -4.90
N ALA A 29 -5.79 -10.79 -3.74
CA ALA A 29 -6.48 -11.33 -2.59
C ALA A 29 -7.99 -11.16 -2.71
N LYS A 30 -8.72 -12.25 -2.77
CA LYS A 30 -10.19 -12.24 -2.84
C LYS A 30 -10.78 -12.03 -1.46
N LEU A 31 -10.92 -10.78 -1.05
CA LEU A 31 -11.43 -10.39 0.25
C LEU A 31 -12.94 -10.61 0.35
N ARG A 32 -13.37 -11.19 1.47
CA ARG A 32 -14.79 -11.32 1.82
C ARG A 32 -14.98 -10.95 3.27
N PRO A 33 -15.97 -10.12 3.59
CA PRO A 33 -16.30 -9.85 4.99
C PRO A 33 -16.90 -11.11 5.62
N SER A 34 -16.35 -11.53 6.74
CA SER A 34 -16.81 -12.71 7.49
C SER A 34 -17.15 -12.42 8.94
N ARG A 35 -16.59 -11.38 9.51
CA ARG A 35 -16.77 -10.97 10.90
C ARG A 35 -16.82 -9.44 11.03
N SER A 36 -17.16 -9.00 12.24
CA SER A 36 -17.15 -7.57 12.60
C SER A 36 -15.80 -6.93 12.28
N GLY A 37 -15.84 -5.75 11.69
CA GLY A 37 -14.65 -4.98 11.29
C GLY A 37 -14.12 -5.27 9.88
N ASP A 38 -14.41 -6.44 9.29
CA ASP A 38 -13.92 -6.80 7.96
C ASP A 38 -14.45 -5.84 6.88
N ALA A 39 -15.71 -5.45 6.96
CA ALA A 39 -16.30 -4.51 6.00
C ALA A 39 -15.66 -3.11 6.06
N GLU A 40 -15.32 -2.62 7.25
CA GLU A 40 -14.61 -1.34 7.42
C GLU A 40 -13.19 -1.40 6.84
N ALA A 41 -12.47 -2.51 7.07
CA ALA A 41 -11.14 -2.72 6.50
C ALA A 41 -11.20 -2.79 4.97
N ILE A 42 -12.13 -3.53 4.40
CA ILE A 42 -12.33 -3.63 2.94
C ILE A 42 -12.65 -2.25 2.35
N ALA A 43 -13.52 -1.47 2.97
CA ALA A 43 -13.86 -0.13 2.51
C ALA A 43 -12.63 0.80 2.48
N LEU A 44 -11.77 0.74 3.50
CA LEU A 44 -10.51 1.48 3.51
C LEU A 44 -9.57 1.03 2.39
N PHE A 45 -9.41 -0.28 2.18
CA PHE A 45 -8.56 -0.81 1.10
C PHE A 45 -9.05 -0.34 -0.28
N GLU A 46 -10.35 -0.28 -0.48
CA GLU A 46 -10.96 0.19 -1.73
C GLU A 46 -10.66 1.68 -1.99
N GLU A 47 -10.79 2.52 -0.98
CA GLU A 47 -10.42 3.94 -1.07
C GLU A 47 -8.93 4.13 -1.37
N LEU A 48 -8.05 3.43 -0.66
CA LEU A 48 -6.61 3.49 -0.88
C LEU A 48 -6.20 2.98 -2.27
N TYR A 49 -6.93 2.00 -2.80
CA TYR A 49 -6.73 1.51 -4.15
C TYR A 49 -7.11 2.55 -5.20
N GLN A 50 -8.21 3.27 -5.02
CA GLN A 50 -8.62 4.36 -5.90
C GLN A 50 -7.60 5.50 -5.88
N ASP A 51 -7.11 5.87 -4.72
CA ASP A 51 -6.04 6.86 -4.56
C ASP A 51 -4.78 6.43 -5.32
N SER A 52 -4.36 5.18 -5.16
CA SER A 52 -3.22 4.61 -5.89
C SER A 52 -3.42 4.64 -7.40
N SER A 53 -4.60 4.32 -7.88
CA SER A 53 -4.92 4.35 -9.32
C SER A 53 -4.83 5.78 -9.90
N SER A 54 -5.28 6.77 -9.16
CA SER A 54 -5.15 8.18 -9.52
C SER A 54 -3.69 8.63 -9.56
N ASN A 55 -2.89 8.21 -8.59
CA ASN A 55 -1.47 8.50 -8.53
C ASN A 55 -0.71 7.90 -9.72
N ILE A 56 -1.01 6.66 -10.09
CA ILE A 56 -0.41 5.99 -11.25
C ILE A 56 -0.73 6.77 -12.53
N THR A 57 -1.96 7.25 -12.69
CA THR A 57 -2.37 8.05 -13.85
C THR A 57 -1.59 9.36 -13.91
N GLU A 58 -1.45 10.08 -12.80
CA GLU A 58 -0.69 11.34 -12.74
C GLU A 58 0.79 11.14 -13.05
N LEU A 59 1.44 10.17 -12.40
CA LEU A 59 2.85 9.86 -12.61
C LEU A 59 3.13 9.40 -14.05
N SER A 60 2.25 8.58 -14.60
CA SER A 60 2.35 8.12 -15.99
C SER A 60 2.23 9.29 -16.99
N ALA A 61 1.33 10.24 -16.74
CA ALA A 61 1.18 11.43 -17.58
C ALA A 61 2.43 12.29 -17.56
N LEU A 62 3.06 12.50 -16.40
CA LEU A 62 4.32 13.25 -16.28
C LEU A 62 5.48 12.58 -17.03
N LEU A 63 5.50 11.26 -17.07
CA LEU A 63 6.56 10.49 -17.74
C LEU A 63 6.35 10.39 -19.25
N ALA A 64 5.13 10.48 -19.73
CA ALA A 64 4.76 10.19 -21.12
C ALA A 64 5.53 11.03 -22.16
N ASP A 65 5.88 12.27 -21.82
CA ASP A 65 6.63 13.17 -22.69
C ASP A 65 8.15 12.89 -22.69
N HIS A 66 8.64 12.04 -21.77
CA HIS A 66 10.05 11.85 -21.53
C HIS A 66 10.54 10.43 -21.75
N ALA A 67 9.66 9.45 -21.64
CA ALA A 67 10.00 8.04 -21.77
C ALA A 67 8.77 7.21 -22.17
N ALA A 68 9.01 6.03 -22.75
CA ALA A 68 7.98 5.01 -22.86
C ALA A 68 7.65 4.50 -21.47
N VAL A 69 6.39 4.59 -21.07
CA VAL A 69 5.95 4.29 -19.71
C VAL A 69 5.28 2.93 -19.68
N PHE A 70 5.97 1.97 -19.07
CA PHE A 70 5.43 0.65 -18.78
C PHE A 70 5.69 0.36 -17.30
N PRO A 71 4.73 0.63 -16.40
CA PRO A 71 4.89 0.32 -14.99
C PRO A 71 5.25 -1.15 -14.79
N GLN A 72 6.31 -1.39 -14.06
CA GLN A 72 6.71 -2.74 -13.68
C GLN A 72 5.94 -3.13 -12.43
N VAL A 73 5.02 -4.08 -12.55
CA VAL A 73 4.30 -4.64 -11.41
C VAL A 73 5.04 -5.88 -10.94
N SER A 74 5.49 -5.84 -9.69
CA SER A 74 6.18 -6.96 -9.06
C SER A 74 5.75 -7.07 -7.61
N TRP A 75 5.24 -8.24 -7.24
CA TRP A 75 4.94 -8.58 -5.85
C TRP A 75 5.83 -9.73 -5.39
N ASP A 76 6.31 -9.62 -4.15
CA ASP A 76 7.08 -10.69 -3.52
C ASP A 76 6.25 -11.98 -3.43
N MET A 77 6.87 -13.12 -3.65
CA MET A 77 6.22 -14.43 -3.49
C MET A 77 5.68 -14.63 -2.06
N ASP A 78 6.33 -14.03 -1.06
CA ASP A 78 5.85 -14.03 0.32
C ASP A 78 4.49 -13.35 0.50
N SER A 79 4.08 -12.50 -0.43
CA SER A 79 2.76 -11.86 -0.41
C SER A 79 1.62 -12.88 -0.50
N ALA A 80 1.86 -14.05 -1.10
CA ALA A 80 0.86 -15.11 -1.21
C ALA A 80 0.33 -15.62 0.15
N ARG A 81 1.12 -15.49 1.22
CA ARG A 81 0.70 -15.84 2.59
C ARG A 81 -0.49 -15.02 3.08
N TYR A 82 -0.72 -13.85 2.51
CA TYR A 82 -1.81 -12.95 2.91
C TYR A 82 -3.14 -13.25 2.23
N ASN A 83 -3.17 -14.11 1.21
CA ASN A 83 -4.38 -14.41 0.42
C ASN A 83 -5.53 -15.03 1.23
N PHE A 84 -5.20 -15.67 2.34
CA PHE A 84 -6.17 -16.39 3.19
C PHE A 84 -6.45 -15.69 4.51
N LEU A 85 -5.89 -14.52 4.72
CA LEU A 85 -6.13 -13.76 5.93
C LEU A 85 -7.45 -12.99 5.84
N ARG A 86 -8.08 -12.83 7.00
CA ARG A 86 -9.21 -11.92 7.12
C ARG A 86 -8.74 -10.48 6.87
N PRO A 87 -9.63 -9.62 6.31
CA PRO A 87 -9.31 -8.22 6.04
C PRO A 87 -8.70 -7.47 7.24
N VAL A 88 -9.20 -7.66 8.43
CA VAL A 88 -8.67 -7.02 9.64
C VAL A 88 -7.21 -7.36 9.90
N PHE A 89 -6.80 -8.59 9.63
CA PHE A 89 -5.39 -9.01 9.82
C PHE A 89 -4.43 -8.47 8.76
N LEU A 90 -4.95 -7.91 7.67
CA LEU A 90 -4.14 -7.27 6.65
C LEU A 90 -3.73 -5.84 7.02
N LEU A 91 -4.35 -5.25 8.04
CA LEU A 91 -4.03 -3.88 8.48
C LEU A 91 -2.59 -3.76 9.01
N ALA A 92 -2.09 -4.75 9.73
CA ALA A 92 -0.72 -4.74 10.25
C ALA A 92 0.35 -4.79 9.13
N PRO A 93 0.35 -5.78 8.21
CA PRO A 93 1.28 -5.79 7.09
C PRO A 93 1.09 -4.59 6.16
N LEU A 94 -0.11 -4.04 6.03
CA LEU A 94 -0.36 -2.83 5.27
C LEU A 94 0.30 -1.61 5.91
N THR A 95 0.23 -1.48 7.23
CA THR A 95 0.92 -0.43 8.00
C THR A 95 2.43 -0.47 7.73
N ASP A 96 3.04 -1.64 7.83
CA ASP A 96 4.47 -1.82 7.61
C ASP A 96 4.85 -1.48 6.16
N SER A 97 4.06 -1.94 5.19
CA SER A 97 4.25 -1.64 3.78
C SER A 97 4.18 -0.13 3.48
N PHE A 98 3.23 0.60 4.08
CA PHE A 98 3.12 2.04 3.89
C PHE A 98 4.31 2.81 4.50
N ARG A 99 4.82 2.38 5.65
CA ARG A 99 6.02 2.96 6.25
C ARG A 99 7.24 2.76 5.36
N ASP A 100 7.42 1.55 4.84
CA ASP A 100 8.52 1.23 3.92
C ASP A 100 8.42 2.04 2.63
N ASP A 101 7.23 2.14 2.05
CA ASP A 101 6.98 2.92 0.83
C ASP A 101 7.27 4.41 1.04
N ILE A 102 6.87 5.00 2.16
CA ILE A 102 7.18 6.40 2.49
C ILE A 102 8.69 6.62 2.58
N GLY A 103 9.42 5.72 3.25
CA GLY A 103 10.88 5.79 3.34
C GLY A 103 11.58 5.71 1.99
N ARG A 104 11.11 4.82 1.10
CA ARG A 104 11.65 4.71 -0.26
C ARG A 104 11.30 5.91 -1.12
N LEU A 105 10.08 6.42 -0.98
CA LEU A 105 9.62 7.62 -1.67
C LEU A 105 10.47 8.85 -1.30
N ASP A 106 10.80 9.01 -0.02
CA ASP A 106 11.65 10.09 0.45
C ASP A 106 13.03 10.06 -0.23
N GLN A 107 13.65 8.89 -0.31
CA GLN A 107 14.95 8.72 -0.98
C GLN A 107 14.91 9.04 -2.48
N LEU A 108 13.82 8.66 -3.17
CA LEU A 108 13.65 8.92 -4.60
C LEU A 108 13.30 10.38 -4.87
N ALA A 109 12.56 11.02 -3.98
CA ALA A 109 12.17 12.43 -4.08
C ALA A 109 13.37 13.37 -4.05
N GLU A 110 14.38 13.09 -3.24
CA GLU A 110 15.61 13.91 -3.17
C GLU A 110 16.25 14.09 -4.54
N ARG A 111 16.30 13.04 -5.35
CA ARG A 111 16.89 13.10 -6.71
C ARG A 111 16.08 13.94 -7.68
N ILE A 112 14.78 14.04 -7.48
CA ILE A 112 13.88 14.87 -8.30
C ILE A 112 14.07 16.33 -7.93
N VAL A 113 14.20 16.64 -6.65
CA VAL A 113 14.50 18.00 -6.16
C VAL A 113 15.83 18.50 -6.71
N GLU A 114 16.89 17.71 -6.62
CA GLU A 114 18.22 18.03 -7.15
C GLU A 114 18.21 18.36 -8.65
N ALA A 115 17.31 17.72 -9.39
CA ALA A 115 17.18 17.94 -10.83
C ALA A 115 16.34 19.16 -11.21
N GLY A 116 15.63 19.78 -10.29
CA GLY A 116 14.80 20.95 -10.53
C GLY A 116 13.56 20.69 -11.40
N TRP A 117 13.03 19.47 -11.39
CA TRP A 117 11.78 19.15 -12.11
C TRP A 117 10.59 19.46 -11.20
N GLU A 118 10.11 20.70 -11.29
CA GLU A 118 9.11 21.26 -10.37
C GLU A 118 7.77 20.51 -10.40
N GLU A 119 7.28 20.16 -11.58
CA GLU A 119 6.00 19.44 -11.73
C GLU A 119 6.04 18.05 -11.11
N ALA A 120 7.16 17.31 -11.32
CA ALA A 120 7.37 16.02 -10.71
C ALA A 120 7.54 16.14 -9.18
N GLN A 121 8.23 17.17 -8.71
CA GLN A 121 8.39 17.43 -7.28
C GLN A 121 7.03 17.67 -6.61
N GLN A 122 6.17 18.51 -7.21
CA GLN A 122 4.82 18.75 -6.70
C GLN A 122 3.97 17.48 -6.65
N ALA A 123 4.04 16.63 -7.68
CA ALA A 123 3.33 15.35 -7.71
C ALA A 123 3.81 14.39 -6.62
N VAL A 124 5.12 14.31 -6.42
CA VAL A 124 5.73 13.46 -5.39
C VAL A 124 5.41 13.97 -3.98
N ASP A 125 5.41 15.29 -3.76
CA ASP A 125 5.03 15.89 -2.47
C ASP A 125 3.56 15.60 -2.15
N ARG A 126 2.67 15.68 -3.12
CA ARG A 126 1.25 15.30 -2.95
C ARG A 126 1.12 13.81 -2.61
N LEU A 127 1.80 12.95 -3.34
CA LEU A 127 1.81 11.50 -3.10
C LEU A 127 2.30 11.17 -1.69
N ARG A 128 3.39 11.80 -1.25
CA ARG A 128 3.94 11.63 0.09
C ARG A 128 2.95 12.05 1.18
N GLY A 129 2.34 13.22 1.03
CA GLY A 129 1.32 13.71 1.97
C GLY A 129 0.11 12.79 2.04
N GLN A 130 -0.35 12.29 0.90
CA GLN A 130 -1.46 11.34 0.81
C GLN A 130 -1.11 10.01 1.50
N LYS A 131 0.08 9.46 1.26
CA LYS A 131 0.52 8.22 1.91
C LYS A 131 0.66 8.37 3.43
N SER A 132 1.16 9.50 3.90
CA SER A 132 1.25 9.79 5.34
C SER A 132 -0.12 9.87 5.99
N ALA A 133 -1.08 10.55 5.37
CA ALA A 133 -2.46 10.61 5.85
C ALA A 133 -3.15 9.22 5.79
N ALA A 134 -2.88 8.44 4.75
CA ALA A 134 -3.36 7.08 4.64
C ALA A 134 -2.82 6.18 5.75
N LEU A 135 -1.53 6.29 6.07
CA LEU A 135 -0.90 5.54 7.17
C LEU A 135 -1.58 5.82 8.50
N GLU A 136 -1.87 7.08 8.82
CA GLU A 136 -2.60 7.46 10.04
C GLU A 136 -4.00 6.83 10.09
N ARG A 137 -4.70 6.79 8.96
CA ARG A 137 -6.02 6.14 8.85
C ARG A 137 -5.94 4.63 9.05
N ILE A 138 -4.94 3.97 8.46
CA ILE A 138 -4.70 2.53 8.61
C ILE A 138 -4.41 2.20 10.08
N GLU A 139 -3.52 2.95 10.71
CA GLU A 139 -3.14 2.77 12.12
C GLU A 139 -4.35 3.01 13.06
N SER A 140 -5.13 4.05 12.81
CA SER A 140 -6.34 4.34 13.59
C SER A 140 -7.37 3.23 13.47
N LEU A 141 -7.59 2.70 12.27
CA LEU A 141 -8.51 1.60 12.06
C LEU A 141 -7.98 0.31 12.69
N ALA A 142 -6.70 0.00 12.56
CA ALA A 142 -6.07 -1.15 13.20
C ALA A 142 -6.22 -1.10 14.72
N GLN A 143 -6.00 0.05 15.33
CA GLN A 143 -6.18 0.25 16.76
C GLN A 143 -7.65 0.07 17.19
N LYS A 144 -8.59 0.64 16.44
CA LYS A 144 -10.04 0.50 16.68
C LYS A 144 -10.48 -0.96 16.60
N LEU A 145 -10.07 -1.67 15.54
CA LEU A 145 -10.51 -3.04 15.27
C LEU A 145 -9.73 -4.08 16.09
N GLY A 146 -8.47 -3.81 16.45
CA GLY A 146 -7.70 -4.66 17.35
C GLY A 146 -8.31 -4.79 18.73
N GLY A 147 -9.09 -3.80 19.18
CA GLY A 147 -9.87 -3.87 20.41
C GLY A 147 -11.17 -4.71 20.29
N LEU A 148 -11.59 -5.04 19.07
CA LEU A 148 -12.75 -5.90 18.80
C LEU A 148 -12.38 -7.38 18.68
N GLU A 149 -11.13 -7.68 18.46
CA GLU A 149 -10.59 -9.04 18.45
C GLU A 149 -9.92 -9.33 19.80
N SER A 150 -10.74 -9.60 20.79
CA SER A 150 -10.27 -10.41 21.92
C SER A 150 -9.82 -11.75 21.37
N ASP A 151 -8.65 -12.25 21.86
CA ASP A 151 -8.10 -13.55 21.52
C ASP A 151 -9.20 -14.60 21.32
N PRO A 152 -9.10 -15.44 20.26
CA PRO A 152 -10.00 -16.56 20.16
C PRO A 152 -9.94 -17.30 21.49
N PRO A 153 -11.08 -17.66 22.10
CA PRO A 153 -11.07 -18.35 23.35
C PRO A 153 -10.11 -19.52 23.20
N GLU A 154 -9.08 -19.60 24.06
CA GLU A 154 -8.25 -20.77 24.15
C GLU A 154 -9.19 -21.96 24.10
N ARG A 155 -8.99 -22.80 23.10
CA ARG A 155 -9.67 -24.09 23.11
C ARG A 155 -9.20 -24.75 24.38
N SER A 156 -9.96 -24.54 25.45
CA SER A 156 -9.81 -25.28 26.65
C SER A 156 -9.82 -26.75 26.24
N GLY A 157 -8.67 -27.36 26.32
CA GLY A 157 -8.49 -28.75 25.97
C GLY A 157 -9.59 -29.52 26.68
N SER A 158 -10.57 -29.94 25.92
CA SER A 158 -11.49 -30.95 26.37
C SER A 158 -10.71 -32.22 26.50
N SER A 159 -10.39 -32.48 27.76
CA SER A 159 -10.22 -33.79 28.36
C SER A 159 -10.34 -34.98 27.40
N ALA A 160 -9.24 -35.70 27.32
CA ALA A 160 -9.28 -37.11 27.04
C ALA A 160 -10.42 -37.80 27.82
N SER A 161 -11.40 -38.28 27.14
CA SER A 161 -12.20 -39.42 27.56
C SER A 161 -11.61 -40.63 26.86
N ARG A 162 -10.90 -41.41 27.57
CA ARG A 162 -11.22 -42.81 27.92
C ARG A 162 -12.17 -43.49 26.95
N TRP A 163 -11.64 -44.34 26.14
CA TRP A 163 -11.90 -45.78 26.06
C TRP A 163 -10.81 -46.41 25.24
#